data_9653ade97f3d4c10588d5657b0248e51
#
_entry.id   9653ade97f3d4c10588d5657b0248e51
#
_cell.length_a   1.000
_cell.length_b   1.000
_cell.length_c   1.000
_cell.angle_alpha   90.00
_cell.angle_beta   90.00
_cell.angle_gamma   90.00
#
_symmetry.space_group_name_H-M   'P 1'
#
loop_
_entity.id
_entity.type
_entity.pdbx_description
1 polymer ?
#
loop_
_entity_poly.entity_id
_entity_poly.type
_entity_poly.pdbx_seq_one_letter_code
_entity_poly.pdbx_strand_id
1 'polypeptide(L)'
;MSTQRCPLHRLCLALWPLALAAASSSAQAASATSGTGNLPRTTPAVALNFSIQIDKFLFFRIGDGAWPTPGGTTSQVGFSLSPSIPAVPTTPTTGNNTAVNWNGTAPTFAVATSGNVLPVEVRSNGGQVSVFATVTTALTSGANTIPMNMVSITSSDAALPAPTIPASGTGTSVNVTGGGTGTVNSLVTIRNANWTFAYNSAISRTAGNYSGQLSFTAAVP
;
A
#
# COMPACT_ATOMS: atom_id res chain seq x y z
N MET A 1 -15.82 -36.89 -59.40
CA MET A 1 -16.00 -38.10 -58.58
C MET A 1 -15.54 -37.81 -57.17
N SER A 2 -16.43 -38.10 -56.25
CA SER A 2 -16.32 -38.20 -54.81
C SER A 2 -16.03 -36.90 -54.02
N THR A 3 -17.11 -36.27 -53.62
CA THR A 3 -17.26 -35.26 -52.60
C THR A 3 -17.18 -35.92 -51.22
N GLN A 4 -16.21 -35.51 -50.38
CA GLN A 4 -16.32 -35.79 -48.93
C GLN A 4 -16.65 -34.51 -48.17
N ARG A 5 -17.81 -34.53 -47.58
CA ARG A 5 -18.31 -33.50 -46.66
C ARG A 5 -17.72 -33.71 -45.28
N CYS A 6 -17.12 -32.66 -44.72
CA CYS A 6 -16.70 -32.60 -43.34
C CYS A 6 -17.88 -32.23 -42.42
N PRO A 7 -18.17 -32.95 -41.33
CA PRO A 7 -19.25 -32.60 -40.42
C PRO A 7 -18.79 -31.54 -39.41
N LEU A 8 -19.58 -30.47 -39.32
CA LEU A 8 -19.48 -29.47 -38.24
C LEU A 8 -19.69 -30.12 -36.88
N HIS A 9 -18.67 -30.12 -36.04
CA HIS A 9 -18.84 -30.40 -34.63
C HIS A 9 -19.42 -29.17 -33.94
N ARG A 10 -20.69 -29.27 -33.59
CA ARG A 10 -21.37 -28.34 -32.70
C ARG A 10 -20.81 -28.54 -31.28
N LEU A 11 -20.01 -27.59 -30.80
CA LEU A 11 -19.60 -27.52 -29.40
C LEU A 11 -20.81 -27.03 -28.59
N CYS A 12 -21.54 -27.98 -27.95
CA CYS A 12 -22.51 -27.65 -26.92
C CYS A 12 -21.80 -27.15 -25.69
N LEU A 13 -21.77 -25.83 -25.47
CA LEU A 13 -21.49 -25.26 -24.15
C LEU A 13 -22.63 -25.63 -23.22
N ALA A 14 -22.42 -26.61 -22.37
CA ALA A 14 -23.28 -26.89 -21.22
C ALA A 14 -23.07 -25.79 -20.18
N LEU A 15 -23.95 -24.79 -20.17
CA LEU A 15 -24.13 -23.86 -19.05
C LEU A 15 -24.68 -24.69 -17.88
N TRP A 16 -23.84 -25.02 -16.94
CA TRP A 16 -24.23 -25.53 -15.63
C TRP A 16 -24.74 -24.35 -14.80
N PRO A 17 -26.04 -24.28 -14.45
CA PRO A 17 -26.52 -23.31 -13.49
C PRO A 17 -25.94 -23.72 -12.12
N LEU A 18 -25.07 -22.87 -11.57
CA LEU A 18 -24.65 -22.95 -10.18
C LEU A 18 -25.89 -22.64 -9.33
N ALA A 19 -26.64 -23.68 -8.95
CA ALA A 19 -27.74 -23.56 -8.00
C ALA A 19 -27.12 -23.21 -6.65
N LEU A 20 -27.17 -21.93 -6.30
CA LEU A 20 -26.93 -21.45 -4.94
C LEU A 20 -28.06 -22.00 -4.09
N ALA A 21 -27.86 -23.16 -3.46
CA ALA A 21 -28.75 -23.70 -2.45
C ALA A 21 -28.70 -22.75 -1.24
N ALA A 22 -29.60 -21.77 -1.22
CA ALA A 22 -29.94 -21.07 0.00
C ALA A 22 -30.52 -22.13 0.96
N ALA A 23 -29.70 -22.60 1.90
CA ALA A 23 -30.16 -23.39 3.02
C ALA A 23 -31.10 -22.48 3.84
N SER A 24 -32.37 -22.49 3.50
CA SER A 24 -33.41 -21.95 4.37
C SER A 24 -33.45 -22.82 5.63
N SER A 25 -32.69 -22.38 6.64
CA SER A 25 -32.87 -22.89 8.00
C SER A 25 -34.29 -22.56 8.41
N SER A 26 -35.19 -23.57 8.36
CA SER A 26 -36.53 -23.43 8.95
C SER A 26 -36.34 -23.03 10.39
N ALA A 27 -36.77 -21.82 10.74
CA ALA A 27 -36.82 -21.38 12.14
C ALA A 27 -37.81 -22.29 12.88
N GLN A 28 -37.28 -23.25 13.60
CA GLN A 28 -38.09 -24.05 14.51
C GLN A 28 -38.26 -23.25 15.77
N ALA A 29 -39.50 -22.96 16.13
CA ALA A 29 -39.82 -22.33 17.39
C ALA A 29 -39.50 -23.32 18.54
N ALA A 30 -38.57 -22.94 19.42
CA ALA A 30 -38.35 -23.66 20.67
C ALA A 30 -39.43 -23.23 21.66
N SER A 31 -40.13 -24.18 22.23
CA SER A 31 -41.15 -23.93 23.22
C SER A 31 -40.98 -24.84 24.42
N ALA A 32 -41.35 -24.36 25.62
CA ALA A 32 -41.33 -25.13 26.83
C ALA A 32 -42.65 -24.89 27.62
N THR A 33 -43.21 -25.94 28.22
CA THR A 33 -44.42 -25.84 29.04
C THR A 33 -44.16 -26.42 30.43
N SER A 34 -44.81 -25.88 31.46
CA SER A 34 -44.83 -26.48 32.80
C SER A 34 -46.21 -27.09 33.07
N GLY A 35 -46.28 -28.17 33.89
CA GLY A 35 -47.51 -28.92 34.17
C GLY A 35 -48.61 -28.11 34.88
N THR A 36 -49.77 -28.70 35.21
CA THR A 36 -50.94 -28.05 35.86
C THR A 36 -50.93 -28.15 37.40
N GLY A 37 -51.35 -27.11 38.12
CA GLY A 37 -51.43 -27.05 39.60
C GLY A 37 -51.14 -25.66 40.17
N ASN A 38 -51.30 -25.45 41.50
CA ASN A 38 -51.18 -24.14 42.17
C ASN A 38 -49.82 -23.82 42.79
N LEU A 39 -48.78 -24.63 42.50
CA LEU A 39 -47.44 -24.38 43.01
C LEU A 39 -46.67 -23.40 42.09
N PRO A 40 -45.67 -22.65 42.61
CA PRO A 40 -44.81 -21.84 41.81
C PRO A 40 -44.16 -22.68 40.69
N ARG A 41 -44.10 -22.15 39.46
CA ARG A 41 -43.64 -22.90 38.32
C ARG A 41 -42.60 -22.12 37.53
N THR A 42 -41.62 -22.84 37.06
CA THR A 42 -40.65 -22.35 36.10
C THR A 42 -40.71 -23.24 34.84
N THR A 43 -40.69 -22.66 33.66
CA THR A 43 -40.48 -23.42 32.43
C THR A 43 -39.01 -23.79 32.29
N PRO A 44 -38.69 -24.92 31.68
CA PRO A 44 -37.32 -25.17 31.24
C PRO A 44 -36.80 -24.04 30.36
N ALA A 45 -35.46 -23.84 30.34
CA ALA A 45 -34.86 -22.84 29.52
C ALA A 45 -35.14 -23.11 28.02
N VAL A 46 -35.54 -22.08 27.31
CA VAL A 46 -35.70 -22.12 25.82
C VAL A 46 -34.50 -21.48 25.18
N ALA A 47 -33.82 -22.25 24.32
CA ALA A 47 -32.61 -21.77 23.63
C ALA A 47 -32.96 -21.07 22.31
N LEU A 48 -32.25 -19.99 22.02
CA LEU A 48 -32.29 -19.27 20.73
C LEU A 48 -30.88 -19.12 20.22
N ASN A 49 -30.63 -19.58 19.01
CA ASN A 49 -29.33 -19.48 18.35
C ASN A 49 -29.27 -18.22 17.48
N PHE A 50 -28.16 -17.49 17.59
CA PHE A 50 -27.86 -16.35 16.74
C PHE A 50 -26.66 -16.68 15.86
N SER A 51 -26.69 -16.24 14.62
CA SER A 51 -25.56 -16.28 13.69
C SER A 51 -25.34 -14.88 13.14
N ILE A 52 -24.09 -14.39 13.20
CA ILE A 52 -23.70 -13.08 12.68
C ILE A 52 -22.50 -13.31 11.79
N GLN A 53 -22.58 -12.86 10.55
CA GLN A 53 -21.47 -12.84 9.59
C GLN A 53 -20.97 -11.41 9.46
N ILE A 54 -19.66 -11.22 9.57
CA ILE A 54 -18.98 -9.93 9.38
C ILE A 54 -17.94 -10.11 8.29
N ASP A 55 -18.11 -9.38 7.19
CA ASP A 55 -17.18 -9.42 6.07
C ASP A 55 -15.92 -8.61 6.37
N LYS A 56 -14.78 -9.06 5.79
CA LYS A 56 -13.50 -8.36 5.88
C LYS A 56 -13.46 -7.20 4.90
N PHE A 57 -12.85 -6.08 5.33
CA PHE A 57 -12.46 -5.00 4.44
C PHE A 57 -11.03 -4.56 4.72
N LEU A 58 -10.38 -4.01 3.71
CA LEU A 58 -9.09 -3.37 3.79
C LEU A 58 -9.11 -2.12 2.89
N PHE A 59 -8.79 -0.98 3.47
CA PHE A 59 -8.57 0.28 2.78
C PHE A 59 -7.16 0.76 3.03
N PHE A 60 -6.46 1.16 1.96
CA PHE A 60 -5.11 1.70 2.01
C PHE A 60 -4.99 2.87 1.04
N ARG A 61 -4.42 3.98 1.50
CA ARG A 61 -4.23 5.18 0.71
C ARG A 61 -2.86 5.78 0.98
N ILE A 62 -2.22 6.29 -0.09
CA ILE A 62 -1.04 7.15 -0.03
C ILE A 62 -1.32 8.39 -0.89
N GLY A 63 -1.04 9.58 -0.33
CA GLY A 63 -1.32 10.86 -0.95
C GLY A 63 -2.74 11.36 -0.71
N ASP A 64 -3.06 12.48 -1.35
CA ASP A 64 -4.35 13.14 -1.22
C ASP A 64 -5.41 12.42 -2.06
N GLY A 65 -6.55 12.17 -1.48
CA GLY A 65 -7.69 11.55 -2.14
C GLY A 65 -8.86 11.44 -1.18
N ALA A 66 -10.09 11.49 -1.69
CA ALA A 66 -11.28 11.35 -0.87
C ALA A 66 -11.46 9.91 -0.40
N TRP A 67 -11.70 9.71 0.88
CA TRP A 67 -12.17 8.44 1.44
C TRP A 67 -13.71 8.38 1.34
N PRO A 68 -14.35 7.26 1.02
CA PRO A 68 -13.81 5.92 0.74
C PRO A 68 -13.62 5.61 -0.76
N THR A 69 -13.58 6.61 -1.63
CA THR A 69 -13.56 6.42 -3.08
C THR A 69 -12.23 5.79 -3.53
N PRO A 70 -12.22 4.59 -4.13
CA PRO A 70 -11.04 4.01 -4.75
C PRO A 70 -10.62 4.83 -5.99
N GLY A 71 -9.32 4.87 -6.25
CA GLY A 71 -8.77 5.58 -7.39
C GLY A 71 -8.10 6.87 -6.99
N GLY A 72 -7.65 7.63 -7.95
CA GLY A 72 -6.91 8.87 -7.78
C GLY A 72 -5.77 9.00 -8.79
N THR A 73 -5.07 10.12 -8.75
CA THR A 73 -3.84 10.33 -9.52
C THR A 73 -2.65 9.78 -8.76
N THR A 74 -1.64 9.30 -9.50
CA THR A 74 -0.37 8.89 -8.90
C THR A 74 0.32 10.11 -8.27
N SER A 75 0.64 10.02 -6.96
CA SER A 75 1.39 11.06 -6.27
C SER A 75 2.80 11.17 -6.84
N GLN A 76 3.31 12.39 -6.94
CA GLN A 76 4.65 12.66 -7.46
C GLN A 76 5.56 13.12 -6.32
N VAL A 77 6.73 12.51 -6.21
CA VAL A 77 7.81 12.91 -5.31
C VAL A 77 9.02 13.26 -6.15
N GLY A 78 9.52 14.48 -6.01
CA GLY A 78 10.65 14.98 -6.78
C GLY A 78 11.86 15.30 -5.91
N PHE A 79 13.07 15.00 -6.43
CA PHE A 79 14.34 15.38 -5.86
C PHE A 79 15.18 16.06 -6.92
N SER A 80 15.65 17.27 -6.64
CA SER A 80 16.56 18.03 -7.48
C SER A 80 17.90 18.16 -6.79
N LEU A 81 18.97 17.73 -7.46
CA LEU A 81 20.32 17.73 -6.95
C LEU A 81 21.13 18.84 -7.60
N SER A 82 21.56 19.81 -6.81
CA SER A 82 22.43 20.90 -7.27
C SER A 82 23.86 20.65 -6.79
N PRO A 83 24.86 20.56 -7.71
CA PRO A 83 26.23 20.38 -7.31
C PRO A 83 26.80 21.64 -6.67
N SER A 84 27.59 21.46 -5.63
CA SER A 84 28.41 22.51 -4.98
C SER A 84 29.86 22.07 -4.96
N ILE A 85 30.74 22.87 -5.55
CA ILE A 85 32.17 22.65 -5.50
C ILE A 85 32.65 23.22 -4.17
N PRO A 86 33.29 22.41 -3.29
CA PRO A 86 33.86 22.92 -2.04
C PRO A 86 35.01 23.91 -2.34
N ALA A 87 35.16 24.90 -1.47
CA ALA A 87 35.91 26.15 -1.68
C ALA A 87 35.17 27.12 -2.59
N VAL A 88 35.23 28.39 -2.24
CA VAL A 88 34.45 29.46 -2.88
C VAL A 88 34.61 29.39 -4.40
N PRO A 89 33.54 29.10 -5.17
CA PRO A 89 33.66 29.12 -6.60
C PRO A 89 33.98 30.55 -7.00
N THR A 90 35.18 30.75 -7.53
CA THR A 90 35.49 32.00 -8.16
C THR A 90 34.61 32.09 -9.39
N THR A 91 33.71 33.05 -9.43
CA THR A 91 32.99 33.38 -10.67
C THR A 91 34.05 33.68 -11.74
N PRO A 92 34.11 32.93 -12.83
CA PRO A 92 35.11 33.22 -13.88
C PRO A 92 34.84 34.61 -14.40
N THR A 93 35.74 35.54 -14.12
CA THR A 93 35.71 36.84 -14.79
C THR A 93 36.49 36.71 -16.06
N THR A 94 35.87 37.14 -17.15
CA THR A 94 36.44 37.04 -18.49
C THR A 94 37.85 37.66 -18.50
N GLY A 95 38.86 36.84 -18.81
CA GLY A 95 40.21 37.30 -19.13
C GLY A 95 41.11 37.68 -17.94
N ASN A 96 40.80 37.35 -16.69
CA ASN A 96 41.62 37.70 -15.54
C ASN A 96 42.76 36.70 -15.22
N ASN A 97 42.82 35.57 -15.93
CA ASN A 97 43.80 34.49 -15.73
C ASN A 97 43.97 34.06 -14.23
N THR A 98 42.93 34.22 -13.41
CA THR A 98 42.94 33.84 -12.00
C THR A 98 42.65 32.36 -11.92
N ALA A 99 43.52 31.60 -11.24
CA ALA A 99 43.30 30.18 -10.98
C ALA A 99 42.04 29.95 -10.13
N VAL A 100 41.21 28.99 -10.53
CA VAL A 100 40.10 28.54 -9.71
C VAL A 100 40.67 27.80 -8.48
N ASN A 101 40.40 28.27 -7.29
CA ASN A 101 40.84 27.67 -6.04
C ASN A 101 40.03 26.40 -5.75
N TRP A 102 40.23 25.34 -6.55
CA TRP A 102 39.65 24.03 -6.22
C TRP A 102 40.77 23.14 -5.64
N ASN A 103 40.54 22.63 -4.46
CA ASN A 103 41.50 21.78 -3.74
C ASN A 103 41.43 20.30 -4.15
N GLY A 104 40.68 19.93 -5.18
CA GLY A 104 40.48 18.55 -5.62
C GLY A 104 39.41 17.75 -4.83
N THR A 105 38.76 18.36 -3.84
CA THR A 105 37.69 17.71 -3.08
C THR A 105 36.48 17.46 -4.00
N ALA A 106 35.89 16.27 -3.90
CA ALA A 106 34.73 15.91 -4.71
C ALA A 106 33.55 16.88 -4.47
N PRO A 107 32.78 17.23 -5.51
CA PRO A 107 31.59 18.03 -5.35
C PRO A 107 30.58 17.39 -4.38
N THR A 108 29.94 18.21 -3.57
CA THR A 108 28.78 17.81 -2.78
C THR A 108 27.50 18.18 -3.52
N PHE A 109 26.40 17.52 -3.18
CA PHE A 109 25.10 17.80 -3.80
C PHE A 109 24.10 18.23 -2.72
N ALA A 110 23.52 19.41 -2.92
CA ALA A 110 22.36 19.85 -2.16
C ALA A 110 21.10 19.22 -2.78
N VAL A 111 20.24 18.63 -1.95
CA VAL A 111 18.99 18.00 -2.37
C VAL A 111 17.83 18.93 -2.04
N ALA A 112 17.13 19.41 -3.07
CA ALA A 112 15.85 20.06 -2.93
C ALA A 112 14.74 19.04 -3.16
N THR A 113 13.66 19.11 -2.40
CA THR A 113 12.55 18.15 -2.45
C THR A 113 11.25 18.83 -2.87
N SER A 114 10.39 18.08 -3.54
CA SER A 114 9.04 18.51 -3.96
C SER A 114 8.06 17.36 -3.74
N GLY A 115 6.95 17.61 -3.03
CA GLY A 115 5.91 16.60 -2.76
C GLY A 115 6.40 15.39 -1.96
N ASN A 116 7.47 15.55 -1.19
CA ASN A 116 8.12 14.44 -0.51
C ASN A 116 7.46 14.00 0.81
N VAL A 117 6.38 14.65 1.23
CA VAL A 117 5.59 14.26 2.40
C VAL A 117 4.19 13.90 1.92
N LEU A 118 3.82 12.64 2.10
CA LEU A 118 2.52 12.12 1.67
C LEU A 118 1.72 11.61 2.87
N PRO A 119 0.44 12.00 3.00
CA PRO A 119 -0.45 11.40 3.99
C PRO A 119 -0.74 9.94 3.62
N VAL A 120 -0.73 9.07 4.62
CA VAL A 120 -0.98 7.64 4.47
C VAL A 120 -2.05 7.21 5.44
N GLU A 121 -2.98 6.39 4.99
CA GLU A 121 -4.08 5.90 5.80
C GLU A 121 -4.31 4.42 5.55
N VAL A 122 -4.55 3.68 6.65
CA VAL A 122 -4.93 2.27 6.65
C VAL A 122 -6.18 2.09 7.50
N ARG A 123 -7.19 1.40 6.95
CA ARG A 123 -8.39 0.96 7.70
C ARG A 123 -8.69 -0.49 7.37
N SER A 124 -8.90 -1.32 8.40
CA SER A 124 -9.22 -2.74 8.22
C SER A 124 -9.89 -3.32 9.47
N ASN A 125 -10.76 -4.31 9.25
CA ASN A 125 -11.26 -5.22 10.28
C ASN A 125 -10.74 -6.66 10.11
N GLY A 126 -9.76 -6.86 9.19
CA GLY A 126 -9.29 -8.17 8.77
C GLY A 126 -8.15 -8.78 9.61
N GLY A 127 -7.84 -8.20 10.78
CA GLY A 127 -6.74 -8.65 11.63
C GLY A 127 -5.44 -7.90 11.35
N GLN A 128 -4.29 -8.60 11.39
CA GLN A 128 -2.97 -7.98 11.20
C GLN A 128 -2.82 -7.45 9.77
N VAL A 129 -2.66 -6.14 9.65
CA VAL A 129 -2.32 -5.50 8.37
C VAL A 129 -0.81 -5.49 8.21
N SER A 130 -0.33 -5.84 7.03
CA SER A 130 1.06 -5.67 6.61
C SER A 130 1.15 -4.79 5.36
N VAL A 131 2.23 -4.00 5.24
CA VAL A 131 2.46 -3.12 4.09
C VAL A 131 3.85 -3.38 3.52
N PHE A 132 3.97 -3.40 2.21
CA PHE A 132 5.24 -3.56 1.50
C PHE A 132 5.31 -2.67 0.26
N ALA A 133 6.54 -2.41 -0.19
CA ALA A 133 6.83 -1.63 -1.39
C ALA A 133 7.33 -2.55 -2.52
N THR A 134 6.93 -2.26 -3.75
CA THR A 134 7.41 -2.94 -4.96
C THR A 134 7.88 -1.92 -5.98
N VAL A 135 9.08 -2.11 -6.51
CA VAL A 135 9.60 -1.31 -7.63
C VAL A 135 8.95 -1.81 -8.92
N THR A 136 8.03 -1.01 -9.46
CA THR A 136 7.37 -1.32 -10.73
C THR A 136 8.18 -0.85 -11.92
N THR A 137 8.87 0.29 -11.77
CA THR A 137 9.81 0.80 -12.77
C THR A 137 11.02 1.37 -12.06
N ALA A 138 12.23 0.92 -12.46
CA ALA A 138 13.48 1.43 -11.91
C ALA A 138 13.68 2.92 -12.25
N LEU A 139 14.43 3.64 -11.42
CA LEU A 139 14.83 5.01 -11.73
C LEU A 139 15.86 5.00 -12.87
N THR A 140 15.46 5.43 -14.05
CA THR A 140 16.31 5.40 -15.27
C THR A 140 16.35 6.75 -15.97
N SER A 141 17.50 7.03 -16.60
CA SER A 141 17.71 8.15 -17.51
C SER A 141 18.58 7.65 -18.69
N GLY A 142 17.95 7.34 -19.81
CA GLY A 142 18.61 6.62 -20.91
C GLY A 142 19.16 5.26 -20.45
N ALA A 143 20.46 5.03 -20.62
CA ALA A 143 21.14 3.80 -20.18
C ALA A 143 21.53 3.81 -18.68
N ASN A 144 21.41 4.96 -18.00
CA ASN A 144 21.82 5.10 -16.61
C ASN A 144 20.66 4.70 -15.65
N THR A 145 20.99 4.01 -14.56
CA THR A 145 20.02 3.55 -13.57
C THR A 145 20.47 3.94 -12.17
N ILE A 146 19.52 4.33 -11.33
CA ILE A 146 19.71 4.52 -9.90
C ILE A 146 18.89 3.44 -9.17
N PRO A 147 19.48 2.65 -8.26
CA PRO A 147 18.74 1.70 -7.45
C PRO A 147 17.69 2.43 -6.61
N MET A 148 16.46 1.89 -6.56
CA MET A 148 15.34 2.59 -5.90
C MET A 148 15.54 2.73 -4.37
N ASN A 149 16.35 1.87 -3.74
CA ASN A 149 16.70 1.96 -2.32
C ASN A 149 17.60 3.17 -1.97
N MET A 150 18.00 3.99 -2.95
CA MET A 150 18.56 5.32 -2.67
C MET A 150 17.50 6.28 -2.13
N VAL A 151 16.23 5.95 -2.27
CA VAL A 151 15.12 6.66 -1.63
C VAL A 151 14.74 5.91 -0.36
N SER A 152 14.72 6.62 0.77
CA SER A 152 14.26 6.11 2.06
C SER A 152 12.92 6.74 2.42
N ILE A 153 12.20 6.10 3.32
CA ILE A 153 10.92 6.60 3.85
C ILE A 153 10.99 6.59 5.37
N THR A 154 10.53 7.67 5.99
CA THR A 154 10.26 7.73 7.43
C THR A 154 8.80 7.99 7.67
N SER A 155 8.22 7.35 8.69
CA SER A 155 6.83 7.57 9.10
C SER A 155 6.77 8.50 10.31
N SER A 156 5.78 9.37 10.36
CA SER A 156 5.48 10.21 11.52
C SER A 156 4.82 9.44 12.67
N ASP A 157 4.32 8.23 12.41
CA ASP A 157 3.69 7.37 13.42
C ASP A 157 4.32 5.97 13.38
N ALA A 158 4.91 5.54 14.49
CA ALA A 158 5.48 4.21 14.64
C ALA A 158 4.44 3.08 14.53
N ALA A 159 3.15 3.38 14.76
CA ALA A 159 2.07 2.41 14.61
C ALA A 159 1.70 2.15 13.13
N LEU A 160 2.08 3.05 12.22
CA LEU A 160 1.98 2.87 10.77
C LEU A 160 3.38 3.03 10.15
N PRO A 161 4.29 2.05 10.37
CA PRO A 161 5.65 2.15 9.87
C PRO A 161 5.70 2.15 8.36
N ALA A 162 6.68 2.87 7.81
CA ALA A 162 6.93 2.84 6.37
C ALA A 162 7.76 1.59 6.01
N PRO A 163 7.41 0.86 4.93
CA PRO A 163 8.22 -0.25 4.46
C PRO A 163 9.53 0.26 3.84
N THR A 164 10.57 -0.56 3.94
CA THR A 164 11.85 -0.28 3.27
C THR A 164 11.67 -0.41 1.76
N ILE A 165 12.18 0.57 1.00
CA ILE A 165 12.20 0.50 -0.45
C ILE A 165 13.30 -0.46 -0.89
N PRO A 166 13.00 -1.52 -1.68
CA PRO A 166 14.04 -2.40 -2.21
C PRO A 166 14.81 -1.74 -3.35
N ALA A 167 15.99 -2.26 -3.68
CA ALA A 167 16.74 -1.80 -4.86
C ALA A 167 15.98 -2.09 -6.16
N SER A 168 15.28 -3.23 -6.21
CA SER A 168 14.41 -3.69 -7.30
C SER A 168 13.42 -4.73 -6.77
N GLY A 169 12.36 -5.01 -7.51
CA GLY A 169 11.36 -6.01 -7.14
C GLY A 169 10.56 -5.64 -5.88
N THR A 170 10.13 -6.65 -5.13
CA THR A 170 9.30 -6.48 -3.92
C THR A 170 10.15 -6.52 -2.65
N GLY A 171 9.94 -5.55 -1.78
CA GLY A 171 10.61 -5.43 -0.48
C GLY A 171 9.96 -6.25 0.63
N THR A 172 10.57 -6.20 1.80
CA THR A 172 10.05 -6.83 3.01
C THR A 172 8.82 -6.10 3.52
N SER A 173 7.81 -6.85 3.96
CA SER A 173 6.62 -6.28 4.59
C SER A 173 6.92 -5.80 6.02
N VAL A 174 6.20 -4.75 6.43
CA VAL A 174 6.17 -4.26 7.81
C VAL A 174 4.75 -4.37 8.35
N ASN A 175 4.62 -4.68 9.64
CA ASN A 175 3.32 -4.82 10.28
C ASN A 175 2.82 -3.46 10.78
N VAL A 176 1.56 -3.16 10.49
CA VAL A 176 0.84 -2.02 11.05
C VAL A 176 0.31 -2.41 12.43
N THR A 177 0.55 -1.58 13.45
CA THR A 177 0.00 -1.86 14.78
C THR A 177 -1.52 -1.80 14.76
N GLY A 178 -2.19 -2.87 15.16
CA GLY A 178 -3.63 -2.97 15.24
C GLY A 178 -4.27 -1.93 16.18
N GLY A 179 -5.59 -1.78 16.08
CA GLY A 179 -6.35 -0.80 16.85
C GLY A 179 -6.37 0.59 16.22
N GLY A 180 -6.92 1.58 16.93
CA GLY A 180 -7.08 2.96 16.48
C GLY A 180 -7.02 3.94 17.64
N THR A 181 -7.30 5.20 17.36
CA THR A 181 -7.51 6.22 18.39
C THR A 181 -8.91 6.12 18.99
N GLY A 182 -9.03 6.28 20.31
CA GLY A 182 -10.30 6.23 21.04
C GLY A 182 -10.68 4.84 21.52
N THR A 183 -11.98 4.53 21.50
CA THR A 183 -12.56 3.27 22.01
C THR A 183 -12.56 2.13 20.99
N VAL A 184 -11.86 2.28 19.88
CA VAL A 184 -11.82 1.27 18.83
C VAL A 184 -11.06 0.05 19.30
N ASN A 185 -11.71 -1.12 19.20
CA ASN A 185 -11.16 -2.41 19.62
C ASN A 185 -9.90 -2.75 18.81
N SER A 186 -8.96 -3.48 19.44
CA SER A 186 -7.71 -3.96 18.83
C SER A 186 -7.91 -4.83 17.58
N LEU A 187 -9.12 -5.33 17.33
CA LEU A 187 -9.48 -6.10 16.13
C LEU A 187 -9.73 -5.21 14.89
N VAL A 188 -9.84 -3.90 15.08
CA VAL A 188 -10.03 -2.94 13.98
C VAL A 188 -8.77 -2.07 13.91
N THR A 189 -8.21 -1.94 12.71
CA THR A 189 -7.06 -1.07 12.46
C THR A 189 -7.53 0.22 11.80
N ILE A 190 -7.22 1.38 12.43
CA ILE A 190 -7.40 2.72 11.88
C ILE A 190 -6.14 3.49 12.19
N ARG A 191 -5.28 3.73 11.18
CA ARG A 191 -4.01 4.43 11.33
C ARG A 191 -3.82 5.46 10.25
N ASN A 192 -3.24 6.61 10.65
CA ASN A 192 -2.86 7.70 9.77
C ASN A 192 -1.43 8.13 10.10
N ALA A 193 -0.63 8.41 9.09
CA ALA A 193 0.72 8.93 9.23
C ALA A 193 1.06 9.82 8.04
N ASN A 194 2.09 10.64 8.20
CA ASN A 194 2.79 11.25 7.08
C ASN A 194 4.05 10.44 6.80
N TRP A 195 4.19 9.97 5.55
CA TRP A 195 5.43 9.36 5.10
C TRP A 195 6.29 10.41 4.40
N THR A 196 7.52 10.58 4.90
CA THR A 196 8.50 11.51 4.35
C THR A 196 9.54 10.75 3.57
N PHE A 197 9.66 11.07 2.29
CA PHE A 197 10.63 10.48 1.37
C PHE A 197 11.91 11.33 1.36
N ALA A 198 13.07 10.69 1.38
CA ALA A 198 14.36 11.33 1.30
C ALA A 198 15.28 10.58 0.33
N TYR A 199 16.06 11.33 -0.46
CA TYR A 199 17.04 10.77 -1.37
C TYR A 199 18.44 10.80 -0.74
N ASN A 200 19.15 9.67 -0.81
CA ASN A 200 20.54 9.58 -0.36
C ASN A 200 21.48 10.05 -1.48
N SER A 201 22.05 11.25 -1.32
CA SER A 201 22.96 11.87 -2.28
C SER A 201 24.45 11.55 -2.06
N ALA A 202 24.78 10.65 -1.12
CA ALA A 202 26.17 10.33 -0.80
C ALA A 202 26.97 9.70 -1.96
N ILE A 203 26.27 9.16 -2.97
CA ILE A 203 26.89 8.55 -4.14
C ILE A 203 26.65 9.43 -5.37
N SER A 204 27.73 9.90 -5.99
CA SER A 204 27.66 10.65 -7.24
C SER A 204 27.01 9.84 -8.35
N ARG A 205 26.16 10.48 -9.14
CA ARG A 205 25.45 9.87 -10.27
C ARG A 205 25.68 10.71 -11.53
N THR A 206 25.57 10.08 -12.70
CA THR A 206 25.59 10.78 -13.98
C THR A 206 24.42 11.76 -14.03
N ALA A 207 24.67 12.97 -14.55
CA ALA A 207 23.62 13.96 -14.74
C ALA A 207 22.51 13.41 -15.67
N GLY A 208 21.26 13.70 -15.33
CA GLY A 208 20.10 13.26 -16.11
C GLY A 208 18.80 13.41 -15.35
N ASN A 209 17.69 13.26 -16.06
CA ASN A 209 16.37 13.19 -15.48
C ASN A 209 16.00 11.72 -15.28
N TYR A 210 16.03 11.26 -14.05
CA TYR A 210 15.68 9.89 -13.69
C TYR A 210 14.22 9.81 -13.30
N SER A 211 13.49 8.90 -13.90
CA SER A 211 12.11 8.61 -13.57
C SER A 211 11.93 7.13 -13.25
N GLY A 212 11.03 6.82 -12.33
CA GLY A 212 10.72 5.47 -11.90
C GLY A 212 9.42 5.44 -11.12
N GLN A 213 8.94 4.25 -10.77
CA GLN A 213 7.68 4.08 -10.08
C GLN A 213 7.78 3.02 -8.98
N LEU A 214 7.19 3.35 -7.83
CA LEU A 214 6.93 2.44 -6.74
C LEU A 214 5.43 2.19 -6.63
N SER A 215 5.05 0.96 -6.28
CA SER A 215 3.74 0.64 -5.77
C SER A 215 3.84 0.18 -4.32
N PHE A 216 2.83 0.52 -3.54
CA PHE A 216 2.70 0.07 -2.16
C PHE A 216 1.45 -0.79 -2.05
N THR A 217 1.56 -1.90 -1.35
CA THR A 217 0.46 -2.85 -1.17
C THR A 217 0.25 -3.09 0.30
N ALA A 218 -1.00 -3.04 0.73
CA ALA A 218 -1.42 -3.51 2.05
C ALA A 218 -2.08 -4.88 1.91
N ALA A 219 -1.86 -5.76 2.88
CA ALA A 219 -2.44 -7.10 2.93
C ALA A 219 -2.94 -7.44 4.33
N VAL A 220 -3.96 -8.27 4.40
CA VAL A 220 -4.48 -8.90 5.63
C VAL A 220 -4.54 -10.41 5.43
N PRO A 221 -4.40 -11.23 6.49
CA PRO A 221 -4.45 -12.69 6.40
C PRO A 221 -5.82 -13.23 6.00
#